data_6083aaa83534c3250a7b6bacd98dc390
#
_entry.id   6083aaa83534c3250a7b6bacd98dc390
#
_cell.length_a   1.000
_cell.length_b   1.000
_cell.length_c   1.000
_cell.angle_alpha   90.00
_cell.angle_beta   90.00
_cell.angle_gamma   90.00
#
_symmetry.space_group_name_H-M   'P 1'
#
loop_
_entity.id
_entity.type
_entity.pdbx_description
1 polymer ?
#
loop_
_entity_poly.entity_id
_entity_poly.type
_entity_poly.pdbx_seq_one_letter_code
_entity_poly.pdbx_strand_id
1 'polypeptide(L)'
;LDFLPQEFPVYGNGDYRVDCLKADLGSGVQDGMFFFDSYQVRDGKYNIPGLPAFFSSEKSEGETLEIVLKDTVEEVYVHLLYGVFEELDIITRAAVVENRTEGDIQISRIMSACLDLGMGKYDLIHFYGKHAGERQMERNSLPHGITELRSTRGTSSHQHNPFVILADKDTTKSTGECYSASFLYSGGFHAQAEVDQFNQTRLVIGIDDYDFSWKLKKGESFSTPEV
;
A
#
# COMPACT_ATOMS: atom_id res chain seq x y z
N LEU A 1 -9.04 -17.59 7.48
CA LEU A 1 -8.53 -16.22 7.63
C LEU A 1 -8.77 -15.35 6.38
N ASP A 2 -8.99 -15.96 5.22
CA ASP A 2 -9.17 -15.30 3.92
C ASP A 2 -10.43 -14.43 3.77
N PHE A 3 -11.31 -14.39 4.76
CA PHE A 3 -12.51 -13.54 4.77
C PHE A 3 -12.46 -12.41 5.82
N LEU A 4 -11.38 -12.31 6.59
CA LEU A 4 -11.20 -11.22 7.55
C LEU A 4 -10.41 -10.06 6.92
N PRO A 5 -10.80 -8.80 7.17
CA PRO A 5 -9.99 -7.66 6.76
C PRO A 5 -8.60 -7.72 7.38
N GLN A 6 -7.59 -7.39 6.59
CA GLN A 6 -6.21 -7.33 7.02
C GLN A 6 -5.62 -5.95 6.75
N GLU A 7 -4.86 -5.46 7.69
CA GLU A 7 -4.22 -4.15 7.58
C GLU A 7 -2.98 -4.16 6.69
N PHE A 8 -2.20 -5.24 6.77
CA PHE A 8 -0.99 -5.44 5.97
C PHE A 8 -0.82 -6.94 5.66
N PRO A 9 -1.51 -7.45 4.64
CA PRO A 9 -1.46 -8.86 4.30
C PRO A 9 -0.07 -9.26 3.82
N VAL A 10 0.42 -10.39 4.32
CA VAL A 10 1.73 -10.95 4.00
C VAL A 10 1.53 -12.28 3.26
N TYR A 11 2.31 -12.50 2.21
CA TYR A 11 2.29 -13.74 1.45
C TYR A 11 2.63 -14.95 2.34
N GLY A 12 1.93 -16.07 2.12
CA GLY A 12 2.19 -17.34 2.82
C GLY A 12 1.37 -17.53 4.10
N ASN A 13 0.58 -16.54 4.52
CA ASN A 13 -0.14 -16.55 5.80
C ASN A 13 -1.59 -17.04 5.73
N GLY A 14 -1.94 -17.82 4.69
CA GLY A 14 -3.28 -18.42 4.52
C GLY A 14 -4.35 -17.45 4.01
N ASP A 15 -4.02 -16.23 3.69
CA ASP A 15 -4.81 -15.30 2.88
C ASP A 15 -4.27 -15.38 1.43
N TYR A 16 -5.13 -15.73 0.49
CA TYR A 16 -4.74 -15.91 -0.92
C TYR A 16 -5.09 -14.72 -1.81
N ARG A 17 -5.64 -13.65 -1.22
CA ARG A 17 -5.86 -12.37 -1.90
C ARG A 17 -4.53 -11.64 -2.09
N VAL A 18 -4.55 -10.57 -2.87
CA VAL A 18 -3.35 -9.75 -3.10
C VAL A 18 -2.69 -9.32 -1.78
N ASP A 19 -1.39 -9.47 -1.72
CA ASP A 19 -0.57 -9.21 -0.53
C ASP A 19 0.19 -7.88 -0.61
N CYS A 20 0.65 -7.39 0.55
CA CYS A 20 1.51 -6.23 0.66
C CYS A 20 2.98 -6.56 0.76
N LEU A 21 3.34 -7.75 1.28
CA LEU A 21 4.72 -8.14 1.48
C LEU A 21 4.96 -9.56 1.01
N LYS A 22 6.02 -9.72 0.21
CA LYS A 22 6.67 -11.01 -0.08
C LYS A 22 8.14 -10.89 0.24
N ALA A 23 8.61 -11.67 1.19
CA ALA A 23 10.01 -11.66 1.59
C ALA A 23 10.47 -13.06 2.00
N ASP A 24 11.69 -13.40 1.61
CA ASP A 24 12.45 -14.50 2.22
C ASP A 24 13.20 -13.93 3.42
N LEU A 25 12.84 -14.38 4.60
CA LEU A 25 13.39 -13.91 5.87
C LEU A 25 14.68 -14.65 6.27
N GLY A 26 15.29 -15.40 5.32
CA GLY A 26 16.53 -16.14 5.52
C GLY A 26 16.37 -17.65 5.50
N SER A 27 15.14 -18.16 5.37
CA SER A 27 14.82 -19.59 5.30
C SER A 27 14.90 -20.17 3.88
N GLY A 28 14.95 -19.32 2.84
CA GLY A 28 14.83 -19.70 1.43
C GLY A 28 13.37 -19.84 0.97
N VAL A 29 12.41 -19.48 1.84
CA VAL A 29 10.96 -19.54 1.56
C VAL A 29 10.33 -18.19 1.87
N GLN A 30 9.31 -17.82 1.09
CA GLN A 30 8.54 -16.58 1.30
C GLN A 30 7.29 -16.89 2.14
N ASP A 31 7.43 -16.94 3.46
CA ASP A 31 6.40 -17.39 4.40
C ASP A 31 6.35 -16.60 5.72
N GLY A 32 6.63 -15.33 5.69
CA GLY A 32 6.58 -14.47 6.89
C GLY A 32 5.23 -14.52 7.62
N MET A 33 5.25 -14.60 8.95
CA MET A 33 4.06 -14.67 9.80
C MET A 33 4.10 -13.53 10.84
N PHE A 34 3.57 -12.38 10.43
CA PHE A 34 3.61 -11.16 11.22
C PHE A 34 2.36 -10.97 12.06
N PHE A 35 2.56 -10.64 13.34
CA PHE A 35 1.50 -10.29 14.28
C PHE A 35 1.78 -8.94 14.92
N PHE A 36 0.71 -8.32 15.45
CA PHE A 36 0.80 -7.10 16.21
C PHE A 36 1.77 -7.27 17.39
N ASP A 37 2.73 -6.36 17.49
CA ASP A 37 3.70 -6.28 18.60
C ASP A 37 3.38 -5.10 19.50
N SER A 38 3.36 -3.90 18.94
CA SER A 38 3.18 -2.66 19.71
C SER A 38 2.63 -1.54 18.84
N TYR A 39 2.24 -0.45 19.48
CA TYR A 39 1.90 0.80 18.79
C TYR A 39 2.34 2.02 19.60
N GLN A 40 2.48 3.13 18.92
CA GLN A 40 2.64 4.45 19.55
C GLN A 40 1.92 5.53 18.75
N VAL A 41 1.44 6.54 19.48
CA VAL A 41 0.89 7.77 18.92
C VAL A 41 1.80 8.92 19.29
N ARG A 42 2.04 9.82 18.37
CA ARG A 42 2.87 11.00 18.59
C ARG A 42 2.37 12.20 17.78
N ASP A 43 2.58 13.39 18.31
CA ASP A 43 2.25 14.63 17.62
C ASP A 43 3.09 14.79 16.36
N GLY A 44 2.49 15.37 15.33
CA GLY A 44 3.11 15.65 14.05
C GLY A 44 3.21 14.43 13.14
N LYS A 45 3.31 14.72 11.85
CA LYS A 45 3.46 13.69 10.82
C LYS A 45 4.85 13.06 10.85
N TYR A 46 4.92 11.74 10.63
CA TYR A 46 6.19 11.03 10.44
C TYR A 46 6.97 11.56 9.22
N ASN A 47 8.26 11.30 9.21
CA ASN A 47 9.16 11.65 8.10
C ASN A 47 9.74 10.38 7.46
N ILE A 48 9.85 10.38 6.13
CA ILE A 48 10.51 9.32 5.34
C ILE A 48 11.71 9.95 4.63
N PRO A 49 12.92 9.82 5.20
CA PRO A 49 14.11 10.44 4.62
C PRO A 49 14.37 9.97 3.18
N GLY A 50 14.63 10.92 2.29
CA GLY A 50 15.02 10.64 0.89
C GLY A 50 13.88 10.29 -0.06
N LEU A 51 12.63 10.27 0.40
CA LEU A 51 11.45 10.01 -0.44
C LEU A 51 10.52 11.22 -0.45
N PRO A 52 9.75 11.43 -1.53
CA PRO A 52 8.66 12.39 -1.54
C PRO A 52 7.63 12.02 -0.47
N ALA A 53 7.06 13.03 0.16
CA ALA A 53 6.07 12.85 1.20
C ALA A 53 5.02 13.97 1.16
N PHE A 54 3.85 13.71 1.72
CA PHE A 54 2.87 14.75 1.99
C PHE A 54 3.48 15.78 2.94
N PHE A 55 3.32 17.05 2.62
CA PHE A 55 3.93 18.14 3.34
C PHE A 55 2.86 19.04 3.97
N SER A 56 2.92 19.21 5.30
CA SER A 56 2.13 20.20 6.01
C SER A 56 2.95 21.47 6.21
N SER A 57 2.30 22.63 6.05
CA SER A 57 2.94 23.93 6.27
C SER A 57 3.11 24.28 7.76
N GLU A 58 2.34 23.63 8.64
CA GLU A 58 2.39 23.84 10.08
C GLU A 58 2.80 22.56 10.81
N LYS A 59 3.78 22.69 11.72
CA LYS A 59 4.34 21.55 12.46
C LYS A 59 3.36 20.88 13.42
N SER A 60 2.25 21.53 13.72
CA SER A 60 1.21 21.05 14.64
C SER A 60 0.03 20.36 13.97
N GLU A 61 0.01 20.30 12.64
CA GLU A 61 -1.06 19.65 11.92
C GLU A 61 -0.80 18.14 11.77
N GLY A 62 -1.73 17.35 12.27
CA GLY A 62 -1.73 15.90 12.18
C GLY A 62 -1.01 15.20 13.32
N GLU A 63 -1.33 13.92 13.45
CA GLU A 63 -0.74 12.98 14.39
C GLU A 63 -0.19 11.78 13.64
N THR A 64 0.78 11.12 14.22
CA THR A 64 1.30 9.86 13.69
C THR A 64 0.87 8.70 14.59
N LEU A 65 0.18 7.72 14.01
CA LEU A 65 0.08 6.38 14.58
C LEU A 65 1.12 5.49 13.90
N GLU A 66 1.94 4.85 14.69
CA GLU A 66 2.84 3.79 14.25
C GLU A 66 2.40 2.47 14.87
N ILE A 67 2.14 1.47 14.02
CA ILE A 67 1.84 0.10 14.43
C ILE A 67 3.03 -0.77 14.05
N VAL A 68 3.54 -1.54 15.00
CA VAL A 68 4.65 -2.46 14.77
C VAL A 68 4.11 -3.88 14.70
N LEU A 69 4.45 -4.56 13.62
CA LEU A 69 4.22 -5.98 13.44
C LEU A 69 5.58 -6.69 13.56
N LYS A 70 5.59 -7.87 14.19
CA LYS A 70 6.78 -8.70 14.34
C LYS A 70 6.53 -10.08 13.75
N ASP A 71 7.52 -10.61 13.03
CA ASP A 71 7.50 -12.02 12.61
C ASP A 71 7.63 -12.95 13.81
N THR A 72 7.01 -14.13 13.78
CA THR A 72 6.97 -15.06 14.90
C THR A 72 8.25 -15.87 15.08
N VAL A 73 9.08 -15.96 14.05
CA VAL A 73 10.28 -16.80 14.03
C VAL A 73 11.52 -15.93 13.94
N GLU A 74 11.51 -14.99 13.01
CA GLU A 74 12.66 -14.16 12.70
C GLU A 74 12.55 -12.77 13.34
N GLU A 75 13.67 -12.16 13.68
CA GLU A 75 13.72 -10.78 14.21
C GLU A 75 13.56 -9.75 13.06
N VAL A 76 12.41 -9.85 12.36
CA VAL A 76 12.00 -8.91 11.31
C VAL A 76 10.75 -8.17 11.76
N TYR A 77 10.76 -6.86 11.58
CA TYR A 77 9.68 -5.98 11.99
C TYR A 77 9.12 -5.21 10.79
N VAL A 78 7.83 -4.97 10.81
CA VAL A 78 7.16 -4.07 9.86
C VAL A 78 6.50 -2.95 10.65
N HIS A 79 6.93 -1.72 10.38
CA HIS A 79 6.33 -0.53 10.96
C HIS A 79 5.33 0.04 9.95
N LEU A 80 4.07 0.10 10.33
CA LEU A 80 3.00 0.72 9.57
C LEU A 80 2.83 2.15 10.08
N LEU A 81 3.08 3.11 9.22
CA LEU A 81 3.03 4.53 9.54
C LEU A 81 1.76 5.16 8.99
N TYR A 82 1.03 5.83 9.85
CA TYR A 82 -0.21 6.57 9.53
C TYR A 82 -0.03 8.02 9.98
N GLY A 83 -0.07 8.96 9.04
CA GLY A 83 -0.22 10.37 9.36
C GLY A 83 -1.68 10.77 9.22
N VAL A 84 -2.31 11.16 10.31
CA VAL A 84 -3.75 11.46 10.35
C VAL A 84 -3.96 12.97 10.36
N PHE A 85 -4.74 13.47 9.42
CA PHE A 85 -5.10 14.88 9.27
C PHE A 85 -6.61 15.02 9.30
N GLU A 86 -7.18 15.10 10.51
CA GLU A 86 -8.62 15.06 10.75
C GLU A 86 -9.37 16.17 10.00
N GLU A 87 -8.87 17.40 10.01
CA GLU A 87 -9.53 18.53 9.35
C GLU A 87 -9.52 18.44 7.81
N LEU A 88 -8.68 17.56 7.25
CA LEU A 88 -8.52 17.39 5.81
C LEU A 88 -9.14 16.08 5.30
N ASP A 89 -9.64 15.21 6.17
CA ASP A 89 -10.05 13.83 5.84
C ASP A 89 -8.96 13.06 5.07
N ILE A 90 -7.69 13.27 5.46
CA ILE A 90 -6.53 12.64 4.82
C ILE A 90 -5.81 11.75 5.83
N ILE A 91 -5.48 10.53 5.38
CA ILE A 91 -4.58 9.62 6.07
C ILE A 91 -3.41 9.33 5.13
N THR A 92 -2.19 9.66 5.54
CA THR A 92 -1.00 9.24 4.81
C THR A 92 -0.50 7.91 5.32
N ARG A 93 0.01 7.06 4.44
CA ARG A 93 0.46 5.70 4.79
C ARG A 93 1.81 5.40 4.18
N ALA A 94 2.65 4.72 4.95
CA ALA A 94 3.89 4.11 4.50
C ALA A 94 4.20 2.88 5.35
N ALA A 95 5.06 1.99 4.84
CA ALA A 95 5.57 0.85 5.56
C ALA A 95 7.09 0.88 5.61
N VAL A 96 7.66 0.41 6.73
CA VAL A 96 9.11 0.24 6.89
C VAL A 96 9.36 -1.20 7.32
N VAL A 97 10.17 -1.93 6.57
CA VAL A 97 10.66 -3.25 6.97
C VAL A 97 12.03 -3.08 7.61
N GLU A 98 12.19 -3.58 8.83
CA GLU A 98 13.44 -3.55 9.58
C GLU A 98 13.98 -4.97 9.77
N ASN A 99 15.23 -5.19 9.37
CA ASN A 99 15.92 -6.47 9.54
C ASN A 99 16.83 -6.43 10.78
N ARG A 100 16.42 -7.08 11.87
CA ARG A 100 17.22 -7.29 13.08
C ARG A 100 17.76 -8.72 13.18
N THR A 101 17.62 -9.53 12.14
CA THR A 101 18.16 -10.90 12.12
C THR A 101 19.69 -10.89 12.06
N GLU A 102 20.32 -12.05 12.21
CA GLU A 102 21.78 -12.20 12.05
C GLU A 102 22.22 -12.23 10.57
N GLY A 103 21.30 -12.35 9.62
CA GLY A 103 21.58 -12.47 8.18
C GLY A 103 20.91 -11.42 7.32
N ASP A 104 21.05 -11.56 6.02
CA ASP A 104 20.36 -10.75 5.02
C ASP A 104 18.98 -11.36 4.74
N ILE A 105 17.99 -10.52 4.47
CA ILE A 105 16.68 -10.94 3.98
C ILE A 105 16.46 -10.43 2.56
N GLN A 106 15.55 -11.08 1.82
CA GLN A 106 15.26 -10.72 0.44
C GLN A 106 13.80 -10.32 0.28
N ILE A 107 13.55 -9.05 -0.05
CA ILE A 107 12.21 -8.52 -0.30
C ILE A 107 11.96 -8.60 -1.81
N SER A 108 10.90 -9.28 -2.24
CA SER A 108 10.47 -9.38 -3.65
C SER A 108 9.20 -8.59 -3.96
N ARG A 109 8.46 -8.16 -2.93
CA ARG A 109 7.30 -7.28 -3.04
C ARG A 109 7.12 -6.51 -1.74
N ILE A 110 6.81 -5.22 -1.86
CA ILE A 110 6.37 -4.39 -0.73
C ILE A 110 5.45 -3.28 -1.21
N MET A 111 4.24 -3.22 -0.63
CA MET A 111 3.26 -2.17 -0.89
C MET A 111 3.27 -1.14 0.24
N SER A 112 2.88 0.08 -0.09
CA SER A 112 2.82 1.19 0.86
C SER A 112 1.54 1.19 1.68
N ALA A 113 0.44 0.75 1.07
CA ALA A 113 -0.88 0.75 1.69
C ALA A 113 -1.74 -0.42 1.23
N CYS A 114 -2.59 -0.88 2.14
CA CYS A 114 -3.72 -1.76 1.89
C CYS A 114 -5.00 -1.09 2.41
N LEU A 115 -6.06 -1.20 1.64
CA LEU A 115 -7.42 -0.87 2.05
C LEU A 115 -8.27 -2.11 1.81
N ASP A 116 -8.68 -2.77 2.90
CA ASP A 116 -9.46 -4.00 2.85
C ASP A 116 -10.90 -3.69 3.27
N LEU A 117 -11.77 -3.56 2.29
CA LEU A 117 -13.17 -3.18 2.46
C LEU A 117 -14.04 -4.44 2.60
N GLY A 118 -15.02 -4.38 3.45
CA GLY A 118 -16.05 -5.41 3.59
C GLY A 118 -16.88 -5.59 2.31
N MET A 119 -17.99 -6.30 2.42
CA MET A 119 -18.89 -6.52 1.29
C MET A 119 -19.37 -5.19 0.72
N GLY A 120 -19.20 -5.03 -0.57
CA GLY A 120 -19.60 -3.84 -1.33
C GLY A 120 -19.44 -4.06 -2.81
N LYS A 121 -19.98 -3.14 -3.59
CA LYS A 121 -19.80 -3.14 -5.05
C LYS A 121 -19.20 -1.80 -5.44
N TYR A 122 -17.92 -1.84 -5.74
CA TYR A 122 -17.17 -0.65 -6.10
C TYR A 122 -16.89 -0.57 -7.60
N ASP A 123 -16.84 0.65 -8.08
CA ASP A 123 -16.24 0.99 -9.36
C ASP A 123 -14.82 1.49 -9.10
N LEU A 124 -13.90 1.11 -9.97
CA LEU A 124 -12.55 1.67 -10.00
C LEU A 124 -12.52 2.84 -10.98
N ILE A 125 -12.12 4.01 -10.48
CA ILE A 125 -11.87 5.19 -11.31
C ILE A 125 -10.36 5.39 -11.38
N HIS A 126 -9.83 5.53 -12.59
CA HIS A 126 -8.43 5.79 -12.82
C HIS A 126 -8.22 6.74 -13.99
N PHE A 127 -6.97 7.17 -14.17
CA PHE A 127 -6.60 8.12 -15.21
C PHE A 127 -5.51 7.53 -16.09
N TYR A 128 -5.71 7.59 -17.39
CA TYR A 128 -4.78 7.12 -18.39
C TYR A 128 -4.54 8.20 -19.46
N GLY A 129 -3.63 7.96 -20.37
CA GLY A 129 -3.45 8.87 -21.47
C GLY A 129 -2.13 8.69 -22.22
N LYS A 130 -1.90 9.67 -23.09
CA LYS A 130 -0.73 9.78 -23.96
C LYS A 130 -0.38 11.24 -24.14
N HIS A 131 0.73 11.54 -24.82
CA HIS A 131 1.08 12.90 -25.21
C HIS A 131 -0.07 13.58 -25.98
N ALA A 132 -0.45 14.79 -25.58
CA ALA A 132 -1.60 15.56 -26.08
C ALA A 132 -2.97 14.88 -25.85
N GLY A 133 -3.06 14.01 -24.87
CA GLY A 133 -4.30 13.30 -24.49
C GLY A 133 -4.15 12.70 -23.08
N GLU A 134 -3.58 13.47 -22.16
CA GLU A 134 -3.31 13.08 -20.78
C GLU A 134 -4.59 13.11 -19.94
N ARG A 135 -4.58 12.35 -18.84
CA ARG A 135 -5.60 12.35 -17.78
C ARG A 135 -7.02 12.05 -18.28
N GLN A 136 -7.15 11.10 -19.20
CA GLN A 136 -8.46 10.58 -19.55
C GLN A 136 -8.99 9.76 -18.38
N MET A 137 -10.16 10.13 -17.88
CA MET A 137 -10.81 9.43 -16.78
C MET A 137 -11.57 8.22 -17.29
N GLU A 138 -11.38 7.09 -16.65
CA GLU A 138 -12.14 5.87 -16.87
C GLU A 138 -12.75 5.38 -15.56
N ARG A 139 -13.99 4.91 -15.60
CA ARG A 139 -14.73 4.34 -14.48
C ARG A 139 -15.29 3.00 -14.88
N ASN A 140 -14.82 1.93 -14.24
CA ASN A 140 -15.20 0.56 -14.53
C ASN A 140 -15.67 -0.15 -13.26
N SER A 141 -16.75 -0.89 -13.32
CA SER A 141 -17.16 -1.77 -12.24
C SER A 141 -16.12 -2.88 -12.06
N LEU A 142 -15.68 -3.10 -10.82
CA LEU A 142 -14.73 -4.16 -10.51
C LEU A 142 -15.38 -5.52 -10.71
N PRO A 143 -14.80 -6.39 -11.56
CA PRO A 143 -15.18 -7.78 -11.67
C PRO A 143 -14.58 -8.61 -10.52
N HIS A 144 -15.04 -9.83 -10.30
CA HIS A 144 -14.33 -10.78 -9.47
C HIS A 144 -12.93 -11.05 -10.03
N GLY A 145 -11.95 -11.19 -9.14
CA GLY A 145 -10.54 -11.30 -9.47
C GLY A 145 -9.81 -9.99 -9.37
N ILE A 146 -8.65 -9.89 -9.99
CA ILE A 146 -7.73 -8.77 -9.86
C ILE A 146 -7.85 -7.84 -11.05
N THR A 147 -8.08 -6.54 -10.77
CA THR A 147 -7.89 -5.45 -11.71
C THR A 147 -6.62 -4.70 -11.31
N GLU A 148 -5.70 -4.52 -12.23
CA GLU A 148 -4.41 -3.88 -11.92
C GLU A 148 -4.09 -2.69 -12.85
N LEU A 149 -3.39 -1.72 -12.28
CA LEU A 149 -2.79 -0.59 -12.95
C LEU A 149 -1.32 -0.53 -12.55
N ARG A 150 -0.42 -0.48 -13.53
CA ARG A 150 1.01 -0.47 -13.20
C ARG A 150 1.83 0.27 -14.24
N SER A 151 3.02 0.68 -13.83
CA SER A 151 4.06 1.17 -14.70
C SER A 151 5.36 0.42 -14.43
N THR A 152 5.77 -0.40 -15.38
CA THR A 152 7.05 -1.14 -15.38
C THR A 152 8.18 -0.35 -16.05
N ARG A 153 7.98 0.95 -16.32
CA ARG A 153 8.92 1.80 -17.04
C ARG A 153 10.06 2.35 -16.17
N GLY A 154 10.07 2.04 -14.88
CA GLY A 154 10.95 2.67 -13.88
C GLY A 154 10.54 4.09 -13.52
N THR A 155 9.47 4.61 -14.13
CA THR A 155 8.87 5.91 -13.83
C THR A 155 7.36 5.84 -14.01
N SER A 156 6.59 6.59 -13.23
CA SER A 156 5.19 6.84 -13.53
C SER A 156 5.09 7.62 -14.85
N SER A 157 4.04 7.38 -15.62
CA SER A 157 3.90 7.97 -16.96
C SER A 157 2.47 8.43 -17.21
N HIS A 158 2.24 9.06 -18.36
CA HIS A 158 0.89 9.41 -18.80
C HIS A 158 0.01 8.19 -19.10
N GLN A 159 0.61 7.01 -19.32
CA GLN A 159 -0.13 5.79 -19.61
C GLN A 159 -1.08 5.45 -18.46
N HIS A 160 -0.60 5.48 -17.22
CA HIS A 160 -1.40 5.35 -16.01
C HIS A 160 -0.86 6.31 -14.95
N ASN A 161 -1.75 7.09 -14.35
CA ASN A 161 -1.39 7.93 -13.22
C ASN A 161 -1.37 7.08 -11.93
N PRO A 162 -0.46 7.34 -11.00
CA PRO A 162 -0.40 6.64 -9.71
C PRO A 162 -1.48 7.16 -8.74
N PHE A 163 -2.72 7.13 -9.20
CA PHE A 163 -3.89 7.62 -8.50
C PHE A 163 -5.12 6.79 -8.87
N VAL A 164 -5.84 6.30 -7.89
CA VAL A 164 -7.04 5.50 -8.05
C VAL A 164 -8.13 5.92 -7.08
N ILE A 165 -9.39 5.70 -7.46
CA ILE A 165 -10.55 5.91 -6.60
C ILE A 165 -11.41 4.65 -6.62
N LEU A 166 -11.74 4.12 -5.45
CA LEU A 166 -12.82 3.17 -5.27
C LEU A 166 -14.08 3.95 -4.94
N ALA A 167 -15.07 3.92 -5.81
CA ALA A 167 -16.33 4.63 -5.63
C ALA A 167 -17.47 3.62 -5.48
N ASP A 168 -18.38 3.86 -4.53
CA ASP A 168 -19.63 3.10 -4.50
C ASP A 168 -20.37 3.31 -5.84
N LYS A 169 -21.13 2.30 -6.27
CA LYS A 169 -21.80 2.31 -7.57
C LYS A 169 -22.68 3.52 -7.81
N ASP A 170 -23.32 3.99 -6.76
CA ASP A 170 -24.25 5.12 -6.83
C ASP A 170 -23.56 6.47 -6.62
N THR A 171 -22.24 6.48 -6.44
CA THR A 171 -21.46 7.71 -6.28
C THR A 171 -21.44 8.54 -7.54
N THR A 172 -21.76 9.82 -7.39
CA THR A 172 -21.73 10.85 -8.42
C THR A 172 -20.66 11.89 -8.12
N LYS A 173 -20.59 12.95 -8.90
CA LYS A 173 -19.68 14.10 -8.63
C LYS A 173 -20.05 14.90 -7.38
N SER A 174 -21.26 14.73 -6.85
CA SER A 174 -21.82 15.57 -5.78
C SER A 174 -22.32 14.77 -4.59
N THR A 175 -22.48 13.46 -4.72
CA THR A 175 -23.07 12.60 -3.69
C THR A 175 -22.46 11.21 -3.74
N GLY A 176 -22.47 10.52 -2.62
CA GLY A 176 -21.99 9.14 -2.48
C GLY A 176 -20.70 9.07 -1.69
N GLU A 177 -20.15 7.87 -1.60
CA GLU A 177 -18.94 7.55 -0.86
C GLU A 177 -17.84 7.06 -1.80
N CYS A 178 -16.62 7.50 -1.56
CA CYS A 178 -15.47 7.02 -2.30
C CYS A 178 -14.21 7.07 -1.44
N TYR A 179 -13.26 6.21 -1.77
CA TYR A 179 -11.92 6.14 -1.18
C TYR A 179 -10.90 6.38 -2.29
N SER A 180 -10.03 7.35 -2.12
CA SER A 180 -8.99 7.64 -3.11
C SER A 180 -7.61 7.35 -2.54
N ALA A 181 -6.71 6.85 -3.38
CA ALA A 181 -5.32 6.62 -3.05
C ALA A 181 -4.41 7.30 -4.07
N SER A 182 -3.49 8.13 -3.58
CA SER A 182 -2.49 8.85 -4.39
C SER A 182 -1.10 8.42 -3.96
N PHE A 183 -0.37 7.75 -4.84
CA PHE A 183 0.98 7.28 -4.57
C PHE A 183 2.00 8.38 -4.87
N LEU A 184 2.68 8.87 -3.84
CA LEU A 184 3.63 9.97 -3.92
C LEU A 184 5.03 9.50 -4.35
N TYR A 185 5.11 9.00 -5.56
CA TYR A 185 6.36 8.49 -6.12
C TYR A 185 6.40 8.67 -7.63
N SER A 186 7.56 9.04 -8.15
CA SER A 186 7.77 9.22 -9.58
C SER A 186 8.32 7.98 -10.28
N GLY A 187 8.65 6.94 -9.55
CA GLY A 187 9.11 5.65 -10.08
C GLY A 187 7.99 4.76 -10.61
N GLY A 188 8.30 3.50 -10.88
CA GLY A 188 7.30 2.48 -11.22
C GLY A 188 6.35 2.25 -10.05
N PHE A 189 5.07 2.07 -10.35
CA PHE A 189 4.05 1.81 -9.35
C PHE A 189 3.16 0.64 -9.73
N HIS A 190 2.53 0.04 -8.75
CA HIS A 190 1.54 -1.00 -8.90
C HIS A 190 0.35 -0.75 -7.97
N ALA A 191 -0.84 -0.67 -8.52
CA ALA A 191 -2.10 -0.65 -7.80
C ALA A 191 -2.94 -1.85 -8.23
N GLN A 192 -3.43 -2.63 -7.28
CA GLN A 192 -4.28 -3.81 -7.52
C GLN A 192 -5.55 -3.70 -6.69
N ALA A 193 -6.69 -3.83 -7.36
CA ALA A 193 -7.98 -3.98 -6.70
C ALA A 193 -8.51 -5.40 -6.96
N GLU A 194 -8.69 -6.19 -5.91
CA GLU A 194 -9.21 -7.54 -6.00
C GLU A 194 -10.60 -7.61 -5.37
N VAL A 195 -11.53 -8.26 -6.10
CA VAL A 195 -12.82 -8.67 -5.54
C VAL A 195 -12.80 -10.19 -5.38
N ASP A 196 -12.90 -10.64 -4.14
CA ASP A 196 -12.86 -12.05 -3.79
C ASP A 196 -14.20 -12.77 -3.97
N GLN A 197 -14.25 -14.09 -3.68
CA GLN A 197 -15.44 -14.90 -3.76
C GLN A 197 -16.54 -14.52 -2.77
N PHE A 198 -16.24 -13.73 -1.76
CA PHE A 198 -17.18 -13.23 -0.74
C PHE A 198 -17.67 -11.80 -1.05
N ASN A 199 -17.31 -11.23 -2.21
CA ASN A 199 -17.57 -9.85 -2.60
C ASN A 199 -16.89 -8.82 -1.67
N GLN A 200 -15.77 -9.16 -1.08
CA GLN A 200 -14.91 -8.21 -0.38
C GLN A 200 -13.95 -7.58 -1.38
N THR A 201 -13.61 -6.33 -1.18
CA THR A 201 -12.72 -5.60 -2.07
C THR A 201 -11.46 -5.21 -1.32
N ARG A 202 -10.30 -5.60 -1.86
CA ARG A 202 -8.99 -5.20 -1.37
C ARG A 202 -8.29 -4.33 -2.41
N LEU A 203 -7.84 -3.15 -1.99
CA LEU A 203 -6.95 -2.30 -2.77
C LEU A 203 -5.57 -2.29 -2.12
N VAL A 204 -4.54 -2.60 -2.88
CA VAL A 204 -3.14 -2.38 -2.48
C VAL A 204 -2.46 -1.47 -3.49
N ILE A 205 -1.55 -0.61 -3.00
CA ILE A 205 -0.79 0.30 -3.84
C ILE A 205 0.63 0.50 -3.30
N GLY A 206 1.61 0.53 -4.17
CA GLY A 206 3.00 0.70 -3.80
C GLY A 206 3.95 0.69 -4.99
N ILE A 207 5.21 0.39 -4.73
CA ILE A 207 6.26 0.24 -5.74
C ILE A 207 5.91 -0.92 -6.68
N ASP A 208 6.19 -0.75 -7.96
CA ASP A 208 6.05 -1.83 -8.93
C ASP A 208 6.97 -3.00 -8.57
N ASP A 209 6.37 -4.18 -8.43
CA ASP A 209 7.05 -5.41 -8.04
C ASP A 209 7.55 -6.24 -9.24
N TYR A 210 7.34 -5.76 -10.47
CA TYR A 210 7.88 -6.40 -11.65
C TYR A 210 9.41 -6.31 -11.65
N ASP A 211 10.06 -7.46 -11.55
CA ASP A 211 11.53 -7.57 -11.49
C ASP A 211 12.15 -6.88 -10.26
N PHE A 212 11.33 -6.60 -9.23
CA PHE A 212 11.78 -6.01 -7.98
C PHE A 212 12.40 -7.08 -7.07
N SER A 213 13.60 -6.79 -6.59
CA SER A 213 14.34 -7.66 -5.69
C SER A 213 15.29 -6.81 -4.84
N TRP A 214 15.02 -6.73 -3.55
CA TRP A 214 15.81 -5.91 -2.62
C TRP A 214 16.42 -6.77 -1.53
N LYS A 215 17.75 -6.80 -1.50
CA LYS A 215 18.49 -7.41 -0.40
C LYS A 215 18.63 -6.43 0.74
N LEU A 216 17.98 -6.72 1.86
CA LEU A 216 18.03 -5.92 3.07
C LEU A 216 18.99 -6.58 4.06
N LYS A 217 20.13 -5.93 4.33
CA LYS A 217 21.17 -6.46 5.22
C LYS A 217 20.76 -6.36 6.67
N LYS A 218 21.47 -7.14 7.51
CA LYS A 218 21.36 -7.04 8.97
C LYS A 218 21.48 -5.58 9.43
N GLY A 219 20.53 -5.13 10.25
CA GLY A 219 20.49 -3.79 10.82
C GLY A 219 20.03 -2.69 9.87
N GLU A 220 19.67 -3.02 8.62
CA GLU A 220 19.12 -2.06 7.67
C GLU A 220 17.58 -2.03 7.71
N SER A 221 17.03 -0.94 7.22
CA SER A 221 15.59 -0.77 7.02
C SER A 221 15.29 -0.34 5.59
N PHE A 222 14.16 -0.82 5.07
CA PHE A 222 13.60 -0.41 3.77
C PHE A 222 12.30 0.34 4.00
N SER A 223 12.20 1.57 3.52
CA SER A 223 10.99 2.39 3.61
C SER A 223 10.30 2.47 2.26
N THR A 224 8.98 2.29 2.26
CA THR A 224 8.17 2.53 1.05
C THR A 224 7.93 4.01 0.84
N PRO A 225 7.67 4.45 -0.42
CA PRO A 225 7.07 5.75 -0.68
C PRO A 225 5.69 5.87 -0.04
N GLU A 226 5.23 7.08 0.11
CA GLU A 226 3.97 7.41 0.78
C GLU A 226 2.74 7.33 -0.15
N VAL A 227 1.63 6.97 0.42
CA VAL A 227 0.28 7.03 -0.17
C VAL A 227 -0.55 8.02 0.60
#